data_5ebf22b02938032a7660234693acdac4
#
_entry.id   5ebf22b02938032a7660234693acdac4
#
_cell.length_a   1.000
_cell.length_b   1.000
_cell.length_c   1.000
_cell.angle_alpha   90.00
_cell.angle_beta   90.00
_cell.angle_gamma   90.00
#
_symmetry.space_group_name_H-M   'P 1'
#
loop_
_entity.id
_entity.type
_entity.pdbx_description
1 polymer ?
#
loop_
_entity_poly.entity_id
_entity_poly.type
_entity_poly.pdbx_seq_one_letter_code
_entity_poly.pdbx_strand_id
1 'polypeptide(L)'
;MTVDPAVLEELDRLRGRMPELSGSVLATTDGLVVAHDAHDIEPDSLAALAAAHLALARRFAHAVNHGDLREAVVECDRGYITTYTAGPNALLTLVTSGDANLAMVHLEARRCVRRLVKILTLEAQPQLRPEIPMQSGPPTPLARRTPMATLSNNVRRRQAAG
;
A
#
# COMPACT_ATOMS: atom_id res chain seq x y z
N MET A 1 2.20 7.06 -12.07
CA MET A 1 1.19 5.97 -11.89
C MET A 1 -0.14 6.50 -12.35
N THR A 2 -0.79 5.82 -13.29
CA THR A 2 -2.15 6.21 -13.72
C THR A 2 -3.11 5.68 -12.66
N VAL A 3 -3.86 6.57 -12.01
CA VAL A 3 -4.89 6.17 -11.04
C VAL A 3 -6.01 5.46 -11.80
N ASP A 4 -6.51 4.33 -11.28
CA ASP A 4 -7.67 3.64 -11.88
C ASP A 4 -8.88 4.57 -11.85
N PRO A 5 -9.52 4.85 -12.99
CA PRO A 5 -10.75 5.66 -13.05
C PRO A 5 -11.84 5.18 -12.11
N ALA A 6 -11.95 3.86 -11.88
CA ALA A 6 -12.94 3.29 -10.96
C ALA A 6 -12.71 3.72 -9.49
N VAL A 7 -11.47 3.96 -9.10
CA VAL A 7 -11.14 4.50 -7.76
C VAL A 7 -11.64 5.94 -7.63
N LEU A 8 -11.38 6.78 -8.64
CA LEU A 8 -11.84 8.17 -8.65
C LEU A 8 -13.38 8.26 -8.63
N GLU A 9 -14.06 7.42 -9.40
CA GLU A 9 -15.53 7.33 -9.40
C GLU A 9 -16.08 6.96 -8.01
N GLU A 10 -15.41 6.10 -7.26
CA GLU A 10 -15.83 5.74 -5.90
C GLU A 10 -15.64 6.88 -4.90
N LEU A 11 -14.56 7.66 -5.01
CA LEU A 11 -14.35 8.86 -4.18
C LEU A 11 -15.38 9.95 -4.52
N ASP A 12 -15.65 10.18 -5.80
CA ASP A 12 -16.69 11.12 -6.24
C ASP A 12 -18.10 10.71 -5.77
N ARG A 13 -18.42 9.42 -5.87
CA ARG A 13 -19.68 8.87 -5.34
C ARG A 13 -19.79 9.06 -3.83
N LEU A 14 -18.69 8.90 -3.11
CA LEU A 14 -18.65 9.12 -1.66
C LEU A 14 -18.94 10.58 -1.33
N ARG A 15 -18.33 11.53 -2.05
CA ARG A 15 -18.59 12.97 -1.91
C ARG A 15 -20.07 13.31 -2.18
N GLY A 16 -20.66 12.75 -3.23
CA GLY A 16 -22.05 12.98 -3.58
C GLY A 16 -23.06 12.49 -2.51
N ARG A 17 -22.62 11.60 -1.60
CA ARG A 17 -23.45 11.07 -0.50
C ARG A 17 -23.21 11.72 0.84
N MET A 18 -22.13 12.48 0.98
CA MET A 18 -21.73 13.14 2.22
C MET A 18 -21.40 14.61 1.95
N PRO A 19 -22.40 15.51 2.03
CA PRO A 19 -22.19 16.94 1.85
C PRO A 19 -21.17 17.54 2.82
N GLU A 20 -21.03 16.94 4.00
CA GLU A 20 -20.11 17.34 5.07
C GLU A 20 -18.65 16.90 4.80
N LEU A 21 -18.41 16.15 3.73
CA LEU A 21 -17.06 15.68 3.37
C LEU A 21 -16.25 16.82 2.77
N SER A 22 -15.22 17.25 3.50
CA SER A 22 -14.26 18.29 3.06
C SER A 22 -13.16 17.70 2.18
N GLY A 23 -12.81 16.42 2.38
CA GLY A 23 -11.81 15.74 1.57
C GLY A 23 -11.69 14.26 1.86
N SER A 24 -11.23 13.52 0.86
CA SER A 24 -10.91 12.11 0.98
C SER A 24 -9.57 11.78 0.32
N VAL A 25 -8.80 10.89 0.96
CA VAL A 25 -7.51 10.41 0.46
C VAL A 25 -7.46 8.90 0.59
N LEU A 26 -7.25 8.21 -0.53
CA LEU A 26 -6.87 6.81 -0.57
C LEU A 26 -5.34 6.75 -0.65
N ALA A 27 -4.72 6.06 0.28
CA ALA A 27 -3.27 5.93 0.35
C ALA A 27 -2.85 4.50 0.64
N THR A 28 -1.57 4.22 0.42
CA THR A 28 -0.95 2.97 0.86
C THR A 28 -0.65 3.01 2.37
N THR A 29 -0.43 1.86 2.99
CA THR A 29 -0.11 1.78 4.44
C THR A 29 1.24 2.40 4.81
N ASP A 30 2.09 2.69 3.84
CA ASP A 30 3.34 3.45 3.98
C ASP A 30 3.19 4.95 3.69
N GLY A 31 1.96 5.42 3.45
CA GLY A 31 1.63 6.84 3.36
C GLY A 31 1.77 7.46 1.97
N LEU A 32 1.83 6.66 0.91
CA LEU A 32 1.84 7.16 -0.47
C LEU A 32 0.41 7.34 -0.98
N VAL A 33 0.12 8.50 -1.54
CA VAL A 33 -1.20 8.79 -2.13
C VAL A 33 -1.44 7.94 -3.36
N VAL A 34 -2.58 7.24 -3.39
CA VAL A 34 -3.08 6.49 -4.55
C VAL A 34 -4.07 7.34 -5.34
N ALA A 35 -5.03 7.93 -4.65
CA ALA A 35 -6.03 8.84 -5.22
C ALA A 35 -6.56 9.78 -4.13
N HIS A 36 -7.05 10.93 -4.52
CA HIS A 36 -7.67 11.87 -3.57
C HIS A 36 -8.76 12.70 -4.24
N ASP A 37 -9.67 13.17 -3.40
CA ASP A 37 -10.64 14.20 -3.68
C ASP A 37 -10.55 15.21 -2.51
N ALA A 38 -9.53 16.07 -2.55
CA ALA A 38 -9.23 17.06 -1.51
C ALA A 38 -8.79 18.35 -2.21
N HIS A 39 -9.53 19.44 -2.00
CA HIS A 39 -9.28 20.71 -2.68
C HIS A 39 -8.44 21.67 -1.82
N ASP A 40 -8.71 21.71 -0.49
CA ASP A 40 -8.06 22.61 0.46
C ASP A 40 -7.17 21.87 1.48
N ILE A 41 -6.82 20.63 1.19
CA ILE A 41 -6.04 19.76 2.07
C ILE A 41 -4.87 19.21 1.27
N GLU A 42 -3.65 19.30 1.82
CA GLU A 42 -2.46 18.70 1.22
C GLU A 42 -2.54 17.16 1.33
N PRO A 43 -2.76 16.42 0.21
CA PRO A 43 -3.06 15.00 0.26
C PRO A 43 -1.88 14.14 0.72
N ASP A 44 -0.64 14.50 0.34
CA ASP A 44 0.56 13.74 0.70
C ASP A 44 0.84 13.83 2.21
N SER A 45 0.70 15.01 2.78
CA SER A 45 0.83 15.22 4.22
C SER A 45 -0.23 14.45 5.01
N LEU A 46 -1.50 14.52 4.56
CA LEU A 46 -2.59 13.80 5.20
C LEU A 46 -2.39 12.29 5.11
N ALA A 47 -1.96 11.76 3.96
CA ALA A 47 -1.69 10.35 3.75
C ALA A 47 -0.60 9.83 4.71
N ALA A 48 0.52 10.55 4.81
CA ALA A 48 1.62 10.18 5.71
C ALA A 48 1.18 10.18 7.19
N LEU A 49 0.46 11.21 7.63
CA LEU A 49 -0.04 11.31 9.00
C LEU A 49 -1.09 10.23 9.30
N ALA A 50 -1.98 9.95 8.36
CA ALA A 50 -3.00 8.90 8.49
C ALA A 50 -2.37 7.50 8.60
N ALA A 51 -1.36 7.21 7.79
CA ALA A 51 -0.63 5.95 7.85
C ALA A 51 0.08 5.77 9.21
N ALA A 52 0.77 6.81 9.70
CA ALA A 52 1.42 6.78 11.01
C ALA A 52 0.40 6.60 12.15
N HIS A 53 -0.72 7.34 12.12
CA HIS A 53 -1.79 7.23 13.09
C HIS A 53 -2.41 5.84 13.10
N LEU A 54 -2.72 5.28 11.92
CA LEU A 54 -3.29 3.94 11.80
C LEU A 54 -2.32 2.86 12.31
N ALA A 55 -1.01 2.99 12.03
CA ALA A 55 0.01 2.08 12.55
C ALA A 55 0.08 2.11 14.07
N LEU A 56 -0.01 3.30 14.68
CA LEU A 56 -0.05 3.45 16.14
C LEU A 56 -1.34 2.88 16.73
N ALA A 57 -2.48 3.17 16.12
CA ALA A 57 -3.78 2.64 16.58
C ALA A 57 -3.84 1.11 16.51
N ARG A 58 -3.23 0.48 15.50
CA ARG A 58 -3.06 -0.98 15.45
C ARG A 58 -2.27 -1.52 16.63
N ARG A 59 -1.19 -0.85 17.02
CA ARG A 59 -0.42 -1.24 18.21
C ARG A 59 -1.24 -1.16 19.49
N PHE A 60 -2.10 -0.14 19.64
CA PHE A 60 -3.03 -0.06 20.76
C PHE A 60 -4.01 -1.23 20.76
N ALA A 61 -4.63 -1.55 19.63
CA ALA A 61 -5.57 -2.68 19.54
C ALA A 61 -4.91 -4.00 19.93
N HIS A 62 -3.69 -4.26 19.48
CA HIS A 62 -2.92 -5.45 19.87
C HIS A 62 -2.51 -5.43 21.34
N ALA A 63 -2.09 -4.30 21.89
CA ALA A 63 -1.65 -4.20 23.28
C ALA A 63 -2.79 -4.55 24.28
N VAL A 64 -4.04 -4.32 23.89
CA VAL A 64 -5.23 -4.64 24.72
C VAL A 64 -5.95 -5.93 24.26
N ASN A 65 -5.35 -6.69 23.34
CA ASN A 65 -5.89 -7.95 22.80
C ASN A 65 -7.28 -7.81 22.15
N HIS A 66 -7.55 -6.68 21.49
CA HIS A 66 -8.84 -6.42 20.82
C HIS A 66 -8.85 -6.84 19.34
N GLY A 67 -7.77 -7.48 18.86
CA GLY A 67 -7.67 -7.97 17.49
C GLY A 67 -7.31 -6.88 16.48
N ASP A 68 -7.79 -7.04 15.24
CA ASP A 68 -7.41 -6.16 14.14
C ASP A 68 -8.18 -4.84 14.16
N LEU A 69 -7.46 -3.73 13.99
CA LEU A 69 -8.02 -2.41 13.85
C LEU A 69 -8.78 -2.28 12.52
N ARG A 70 -10.00 -1.81 12.57
CA ARG A 70 -10.84 -1.56 11.38
C ARG A 70 -10.83 -0.11 10.96
N GLU A 71 -10.88 0.79 11.95
CA GLU A 71 -10.98 2.23 11.74
C GLU A 71 -10.42 2.96 12.95
N ALA A 72 -9.98 4.20 12.72
CA ALA A 72 -9.56 5.13 13.77
C ALA A 72 -10.23 6.48 13.54
N VAL A 73 -10.59 7.16 14.62
CA VAL A 73 -11.27 8.46 14.59
C VAL A 73 -10.48 9.46 15.40
N VAL A 74 -10.26 10.62 14.82
CA VAL A 74 -9.75 11.82 15.52
C VAL A 74 -10.85 12.87 15.49
N GLU A 75 -11.36 13.22 16.67
CA GLU A 75 -12.29 14.31 16.84
C GLU A 75 -11.52 15.61 17.07
N CYS A 76 -11.85 16.65 16.34
CA CYS A 76 -11.27 17.98 16.42
C CYS A 76 -12.38 19.01 16.66
N ASP A 77 -12.02 20.21 17.08
CA ASP A 77 -13.00 21.29 17.37
C ASP A 77 -13.90 21.63 16.18
N ARG A 78 -13.42 21.41 14.94
CA ARG A 78 -14.14 21.77 13.72
C ARG A 78 -14.54 20.59 12.85
N GLY A 79 -14.38 19.36 13.32
CA GLY A 79 -14.76 18.17 12.54
C GLY A 79 -14.02 16.91 12.94
N TYR A 80 -14.11 15.94 12.05
CA TYR A 80 -13.56 14.62 12.28
C TYR A 80 -12.57 14.22 11.17
N ILE A 81 -11.51 13.54 11.57
CA ILE A 81 -10.62 12.81 10.64
C ILE A 81 -10.83 11.33 10.93
N THR A 82 -11.37 10.62 9.96
CA THR A 82 -11.63 9.18 10.12
C THR A 82 -10.80 8.39 9.12
N THR A 83 -10.10 7.37 9.59
CA THR A 83 -9.24 6.51 8.77
C THR A 83 -9.69 5.07 8.85
N TYR A 84 -9.86 4.44 7.70
CA TYR A 84 -10.34 3.07 7.53
C TYR A 84 -9.27 2.21 6.86
N THR A 85 -9.14 0.96 7.30
CA THR A 85 -8.31 -0.01 6.58
C THR A 85 -9.01 -0.43 5.28
N ALA A 86 -8.33 -0.30 4.16
CA ALA A 86 -8.82 -0.68 2.83
C ALA A 86 -8.03 -1.88 2.27
N GLY A 87 -8.21 -3.03 2.92
CA GLY A 87 -7.41 -4.23 2.65
C GLY A 87 -6.04 -4.20 3.34
N PRO A 88 -5.11 -5.08 2.94
CA PRO A 88 -3.84 -5.26 3.65
C PRO A 88 -2.87 -4.09 3.45
N ASN A 89 -2.92 -3.41 2.30
CA ASN A 89 -1.90 -2.47 1.87
C ASN A 89 -2.41 -1.03 1.64
N ALA A 90 -3.69 -0.76 1.90
CA ALA A 90 -4.28 0.56 1.67
C ALA A 90 -5.11 1.05 2.85
N LEU A 91 -5.32 2.35 2.90
CA LEU A 91 -6.18 3.06 3.85
C LEU A 91 -6.97 4.15 3.14
N LEU A 92 -8.18 4.41 3.63
CA LEU A 92 -9.02 5.53 3.21
C LEU A 92 -9.16 6.49 4.37
N THR A 93 -8.77 7.75 4.17
CA THR A 93 -8.93 8.82 5.16
C THR A 93 -9.96 9.83 4.67
N LEU A 94 -10.88 10.19 5.55
CA LEU A 94 -11.91 11.19 5.31
C LEU A 94 -11.74 12.34 6.29
N VAL A 95 -11.93 13.56 5.81
CA VAL A 95 -12.00 14.78 6.61
C VAL A 95 -13.42 15.33 6.47
N THR A 96 -14.13 15.50 7.58
CA THR A 96 -15.51 15.98 7.60
C THR A 96 -15.66 17.18 8.53
N SER A 97 -16.67 18.02 8.28
CA SER A 97 -17.05 19.11 9.17
C SER A 97 -17.63 18.62 10.51
N GLY A 98 -17.74 19.51 11.48
CA GLY A 98 -18.18 19.18 12.86
C GLY A 98 -19.67 18.85 12.98
N ASP A 99 -20.47 19.23 12.01
CA ASP A 99 -21.91 18.92 11.90
C ASP A 99 -22.17 17.55 11.24
N ALA A 100 -21.11 16.85 10.81
CA ALA A 100 -21.24 15.54 10.19
C ALA A 100 -21.83 14.50 11.17
N ASN A 101 -22.80 13.73 10.69
CA ASN A 101 -23.29 12.58 11.43
C ASN A 101 -22.29 11.42 11.31
N LEU A 102 -21.51 11.18 12.37
CA LEU A 102 -20.44 10.20 12.38
C LEU A 102 -20.93 8.78 12.07
N ALA A 103 -22.15 8.41 12.46
CA ALA A 103 -22.74 7.12 12.11
C ALA A 103 -22.96 6.97 10.59
N MET A 104 -23.39 8.04 9.93
CA MET A 104 -23.52 8.06 8.47
C MET A 104 -22.15 8.05 7.78
N VAL A 105 -21.18 8.80 8.31
CA VAL A 105 -19.79 8.77 7.83
C VAL A 105 -19.26 7.35 7.86
N HIS A 106 -19.37 6.64 8.98
CA HIS A 106 -18.94 5.25 9.09
C HIS A 106 -19.67 4.31 8.12
N LEU A 107 -20.98 4.49 7.94
CA LEU A 107 -21.77 3.66 7.04
C LEU A 107 -21.30 3.80 5.59
N GLU A 108 -21.21 5.03 5.10
CA GLU A 108 -20.83 5.30 3.70
C GLU A 108 -19.34 5.00 3.45
N ALA A 109 -18.45 5.33 4.39
CA ALA A 109 -17.04 5.00 4.31
C ALA A 109 -16.81 3.48 4.22
N ARG A 110 -17.43 2.68 5.06
CA ARG A 110 -17.32 1.21 5.01
C ARG A 110 -17.88 0.62 3.72
N ARG A 111 -18.92 1.23 3.14
CA ARG A 111 -19.43 0.83 1.81
C ARG A 111 -18.43 1.13 0.71
N CYS A 112 -17.84 2.33 0.73
CA CYS A 112 -16.78 2.74 -0.19
C CYS A 112 -15.56 1.82 -0.08
N VAL A 113 -15.05 1.59 1.12
CA VAL A 113 -13.92 0.69 1.40
C VAL A 113 -14.15 -0.70 0.81
N ARG A 114 -15.33 -1.29 0.99
CA ARG A 114 -15.62 -2.62 0.42
C ARG A 114 -15.55 -2.63 -1.11
N ARG A 115 -15.91 -1.53 -1.79
CA ARG A 115 -15.80 -1.42 -3.25
C ARG A 115 -14.35 -1.17 -3.67
N LEU A 116 -13.65 -0.27 -2.99
CA LEU A 116 -12.24 0.01 -3.24
C LEU A 116 -11.38 -1.24 -3.09
N VAL A 117 -11.59 -2.06 -2.06
CA VAL A 117 -10.86 -3.32 -1.87
C VAL A 117 -11.06 -4.27 -3.06
N LYS A 118 -12.27 -4.35 -3.61
CA LYS A 118 -12.53 -5.17 -4.81
C LYS A 118 -11.75 -4.66 -6.03
N ILE A 119 -11.75 -3.35 -6.27
CA ILE A 119 -11.02 -2.72 -7.38
C ILE A 119 -9.53 -3.00 -7.22
N LEU A 120 -8.94 -2.67 -6.07
CA LEU A 120 -7.51 -2.86 -5.79
C LEU A 120 -7.08 -4.35 -5.86
N THR A 121 -7.96 -5.27 -5.48
CA THR A 121 -7.66 -6.71 -5.57
C THR A 121 -7.65 -7.20 -7.01
N LEU A 122 -8.53 -6.68 -7.88
CA LEU A 122 -8.55 -7.02 -9.31
C LEU A 122 -7.29 -6.51 -10.01
N GLU A 123 -6.80 -5.32 -9.67
CA GLU A 123 -5.55 -4.78 -10.21
C GLU A 123 -4.31 -5.55 -9.75
N ALA A 124 -4.33 -6.06 -8.51
CA ALA A 124 -3.21 -6.83 -7.95
C ALA A 124 -3.11 -8.26 -8.51
N GLN A 125 -4.11 -8.76 -9.25
CA GLN A 125 -3.99 -10.03 -9.95
C GLN A 125 -3.04 -9.81 -11.14
N PRO A 126 -1.85 -10.45 -11.18
CA PRO A 126 -1.02 -10.42 -12.37
C PRO A 126 -1.88 -11.00 -13.50
N GLN A 127 -2.11 -10.22 -14.54
CA GLN A 127 -2.59 -10.80 -15.80
C GLN A 127 -1.66 -11.98 -16.06
N LEU A 128 -2.21 -13.18 -16.05
CA LEU A 128 -1.51 -14.40 -16.49
C LEU A 128 -0.83 -14.00 -17.80
N ARG A 129 0.47 -13.78 -17.75
CA ARG A 129 1.25 -13.64 -18.98
C ARG A 129 0.89 -14.88 -19.78
N PRO A 130 0.43 -14.74 -21.04
CA PRO A 130 0.26 -15.90 -21.88
C PRO A 130 1.59 -16.68 -21.80
N GLU A 131 1.53 -17.92 -21.38
CA GLU A 131 2.69 -18.79 -21.37
C GLU A 131 3.29 -18.73 -22.76
N ILE A 132 4.49 -18.14 -22.87
CA ILE A 132 5.27 -18.27 -24.07
C ILE A 132 5.49 -19.76 -24.21
N PRO A 133 4.99 -20.43 -25.29
CA PRO A 133 5.21 -21.85 -25.44
C PRO A 133 6.71 -22.08 -25.38
N MET A 134 7.17 -22.80 -24.37
CA MET A 134 8.55 -23.27 -24.32
C MET A 134 8.80 -24.03 -25.61
N GLN A 135 9.53 -23.39 -26.52
CA GLN A 135 10.07 -24.12 -27.66
C GLN A 135 10.92 -25.26 -27.09
N SER A 136 10.45 -26.47 -27.21
CA SER A 136 11.17 -27.69 -26.93
C SER A 136 12.28 -27.83 -27.95
N GLY A 137 13.31 -27.02 -27.85
CA GLY A 137 14.59 -27.23 -28.48
C GLY A 137 15.41 -28.24 -27.65
N PRO A 138 16.22 -29.10 -28.29
CA PRO A 138 17.07 -30.02 -27.54
C PRO A 138 17.99 -29.23 -26.58
N PRO A 139 18.28 -29.77 -25.39
CA PRO A 139 19.07 -29.04 -24.38
C PRO A 139 20.45 -28.75 -24.95
N THR A 140 20.78 -27.46 -25.06
CA THR A 140 22.12 -27.00 -25.40
C THR A 140 23.07 -27.45 -24.28
N PRO A 141 24.10 -28.26 -24.56
CA PRO A 141 25.04 -28.72 -23.52
C PRO A 141 25.71 -27.52 -22.88
N LEU A 142 25.63 -27.42 -21.56
CA LEU A 142 26.30 -26.41 -20.78
C LEU A 142 27.82 -26.45 -21.04
N ALA A 143 28.40 -25.33 -21.42
CA ALA A 143 29.85 -25.21 -21.62
C ALA A 143 30.59 -25.65 -20.35
N ARG A 144 31.42 -26.69 -20.50
CA ARG A 144 32.25 -27.23 -19.42
C ARG A 144 33.20 -26.14 -18.97
N ARG A 145 33.10 -25.71 -17.71
CA ARG A 145 34.09 -24.79 -17.11
C ARG A 145 35.45 -25.43 -17.15
N THR A 146 36.40 -24.81 -17.84
CA THR A 146 37.81 -25.13 -17.76
C THR A 146 38.28 -24.85 -16.33
N PRO A 147 38.96 -25.80 -15.63
CA PRO A 147 39.49 -25.50 -14.32
C PRO A 147 40.58 -24.41 -14.46
N MET A 148 40.51 -23.40 -13.58
CA MET A 148 41.59 -22.41 -13.48
C MET A 148 42.88 -23.13 -13.14
N ALA A 149 43.93 -22.83 -13.88
CA ALA A 149 45.26 -23.38 -13.69
C ALA A 149 45.72 -23.18 -12.23
N THR A 150 46.12 -24.27 -11.58
CA THR A 150 46.74 -24.28 -10.26
C THR A 150 48.05 -23.47 -10.34
N LEU A 151 48.16 -22.40 -9.56
CA LEU A 151 49.41 -21.66 -9.41
C LEU A 151 50.51 -22.61 -8.94
N SER A 152 51.52 -22.73 -9.74
CA SER A 152 52.72 -23.51 -9.44
C SER A 152 53.37 -23.04 -8.15
N ASN A 153 53.51 -23.94 -7.20
CA ASN A 153 54.07 -23.73 -5.86
C ASN A 153 55.64 -23.67 -5.92
N ASN A 154 56.20 -22.68 -6.63
CA ASN A 154 57.65 -22.58 -6.85
C ASN A 154 58.25 -21.30 -6.24
N VAL A 155 57.86 -20.93 -5.03
CA VAL A 155 58.46 -19.81 -4.27
C VAL A 155 58.92 -20.26 -2.87
N ARG A 156 59.26 -21.49 -2.68
CA ARG A 156 59.89 -21.95 -1.40
C ARG A 156 61.20 -22.69 -1.62
N ARG A 157 62.19 -22.07 -2.30
CA ARG A 157 63.55 -22.51 -2.29
C ARG A 157 64.55 -21.42 -2.67
N ARG A 158 64.56 -20.33 -1.94
CA ARG A 158 65.69 -19.38 -1.95
C ARG A 158 65.82 -18.62 -0.64
N GLN A 159 65.85 -19.31 0.48
CA GLN A 159 66.39 -18.77 1.76
C GLN A 159 66.87 -19.92 2.64
N ALA A 160 67.91 -20.60 2.22
CA ALA A 160 68.72 -21.44 3.08
C ALA A 160 70.01 -21.71 2.33
N ALA A 161 70.90 -20.72 2.25
CA ALA A 161 72.37 -20.84 2.05
C ALA A 161 72.98 -19.43 2.06
N GLY A 162 73.58 -19.03 3.14
CA GLY A 162 74.36 -17.80 3.30
C GLY A 162 74.39 -17.38 4.74
#